data_fa1e1ba6f4735c444ffaa64e40952ba4
#
_entry.id   fa1e1ba6f4735c444ffaa64e40952ba4
#
_cell.length_a   1.000
_cell.length_b   1.000
_cell.length_c   1.000
_cell.angle_alpha   90.00
_cell.angle_beta   90.00
_cell.angle_gamma   90.00
#
_symmetry.space_group_name_H-M   'P 1'
#
loop_
_entity.id
_entity.type
_entity.pdbx_description
1 polymer ?
#
loop_
_entity_poly.entity_id
_entity_poly.type
_entity_poly.pdbx_seq_one_letter_code
_entity_poly.pdbx_strand_id
1 'polypeptide(L)'
;MPGQLKSGKLKAKSNFSKTKIAIVVAEWNEAITDALYVGAKDCLLAHGVKKSNIIKKMVPGTFELTLGSLWMAEKKDIDAVIAIGCVIQGDTPHFDYICQAVSYGVTEVNIRTKKPVVFGVLTVLKETQALERAGGKLGNKGEEAALTALSMLKF
;
A
#
# COMPACT_ATOMS: atom_id res chain seq x y z
N MET A 1 -9.87 -9.99 -6.53
CA MET A 1 -11.05 -9.35 -7.14
C MET A 1 -10.72 -9.02 -8.59
N PRO A 2 -11.52 -9.45 -9.56
CA PRO A 2 -11.35 -9.00 -10.93
C PRO A 2 -11.98 -7.62 -11.07
N GLY A 3 -11.16 -6.60 -11.29
CA GLY A 3 -11.57 -5.22 -11.50
C GLY A 3 -10.43 -4.26 -11.19
N GLN A 4 -10.16 -3.32 -12.08
CA GLN A 4 -9.26 -2.20 -11.81
C GLN A 4 -10.09 -1.04 -11.25
N LEU A 5 -9.58 -0.40 -10.19
CA LEU A 5 -10.09 0.90 -9.77
C LEU A 5 -9.88 1.88 -10.93
N LYS A 6 -10.98 2.29 -11.57
CA LYS A 6 -10.88 3.26 -12.65
C LYS A 6 -10.48 4.62 -12.07
N SER A 7 -9.29 5.08 -12.39
CA SER A 7 -8.76 6.41 -12.03
C SER A 7 -9.67 7.59 -12.40
N GLY A 8 -10.65 7.37 -13.28
CA GLY A 8 -11.57 8.38 -13.78
C GLY A 8 -12.54 9.02 -12.77
N LYS A 9 -12.56 8.58 -11.50
CA LYS A 9 -13.36 9.21 -10.44
C LYS A 9 -12.59 10.26 -9.63
N LEU A 10 -11.27 10.26 -9.67
CA LEU A 10 -10.47 11.35 -9.14
C LEU A 10 -10.41 12.44 -10.22
N LYS A 11 -11.31 13.43 -10.12
CA LYS A 11 -11.27 14.59 -11.01
C LYS A 11 -9.86 15.17 -10.99
N ALA A 12 -9.28 15.44 -12.16
CA ALA A 12 -7.92 15.95 -12.40
C ALA A 12 -7.54 17.27 -11.68
N LYS A 13 -8.41 17.82 -10.85
CA LYS A 13 -8.25 19.08 -10.11
C LYS A 13 -8.17 18.93 -8.58
N SER A 14 -7.94 17.73 -8.05
CA SER A 14 -7.75 17.58 -6.62
C SER A 14 -6.34 17.99 -6.24
N ASN A 15 -6.22 19.06 -5.47
CA ASN A 15 -4.92 19.56 -5.02
C ASN A 15 -4.48 18.82 -3.75
N PHE A 16 -3.62 17.81 -3.91
CA PHE A 16 -3.00 17.06 -2.81
C PHE A 16 -1.62 17.60 -2.41
N SER A 17 -1.28 18.85 -2.80
CA SER A 17 0.05 19.44 -2.58
C SER A 17 0.45 19.57 -1.10
N LYS A 18 -0.52 19.59 -0.18
CA LYS A 18 -0.29 19.63 1.27
C LYS A 18 -0.40 18.25 1.92
N THR A 19 -0.95 17.27 1.21
CA THR A 19 -1.14 15.91 1.72
C THR A 19 0.19 15.23 1.92
N LYS A 20 0.37 14.57 3.08
CA LYS A 20 1.57 13.82 3.43
C LYS A 20 1.23 12.36 3.65
N ILE A 21 1.85 11.48 2.87
CA ILE A 21 1.55 10.05 2.84
C ILE A 21 2.81 9.26 3.18
N ALA A 22 2.68 8.32 4.11
CA ALA A 22 3.71 7.33 4.37
C ALA A 22 3.45 6.07 3.54
N ILE A 23 4.52 5.51 2.98
CA ILE A 23 4.51 4.21 2.33
C ILE A 23 5.44 3.30 3.13
N VAL A 24 4.85 2.33 3.83
CA VAL A 24 5.59 1.34 4.61
C VAL A 24 5.77 0.10 3.75
N VAL A 25 7.00 -0.31 3.51
CA VAL A 25 7.36 -1.33 2.52
C VAL A 25 8.09 -2.48 3.20
N ALA A 26 7.63 -3.71 2.98
CA ALA A 26 8.31 -4.91 3.44
C ALA A 26 9.54 -5.20 2.56
N GLU A 27 10.66 -5.57 3.18
CA GLU A 27 11.91 -5.91 2.48
C GLU A 27 11.84 -7.27 1.77
N TRP A 28 11.12 -8.23 2.34
CA TRP A 28 10.92 -9.53 1.70
C TRP A 28 10.22 -9.39 0.33
N ASN A 29 10.68 -10.15 -0.65
CA ASN A 29 10.24 -10.08 -2.05
C ASN A 29 10.51 -8.69 -2.67
N GLU A 30 11.71 -8.16 -2.45
CA GLU A 30 12.13 -6.79 -2.78
C GLU A 30 11.80 -6.38 -4.21
N ALA A 31 12.07 -7.22 -5.21
CA ALA A 31 11.77 -6.90 -6.61
C ALA A 31 10.28 -6.59 -6.84
N ILE A 32 9.40 -7.26 -6.12
CA ILE A 32 7.95 -7.07 -6.20
C ILE A 32 7.52 -5.85 -5.39
N THR A 33 7.99 -5.75 -4.14
CA THR A 33 7.60 -4.65 -3.24
C THR A 33 8.13 -3.30 -3.71
N ASP A 34 9.33 -3.25 -4.30
CA ASP A 34 9.86 -2.03 -4.92
C ASP A 34 9.06 -1.63 -6.17
N ALA A 35 8.66 -2.57 -7.02
CA ALA A 35 7.82 -2.27 -8.18
C ALA A 35 6.44 -1.71 -7.75
N LEU A 36 5.86 -2.26 -6.68
CA LEU A 36 4.62 -1.73 -6.09
C LEU A 36 4.82 -0.34 -5.49
N TYR A 37 5.95 -0.13 -4.78
CA TYR A 37 6.31 1.18 -4.23
C TYR A 37 6.46 2.23 -5.33
N VAL A 38 7.15 1.91 -6.43
CA VAL A 38 7.32 2.82 -7.56
C VAL A 38 5.97 3.19 -8.15
N GLY A 39 5.09 2.21 -8.40
CA GLY A 39 3.73 2.45 -8.88
C GLY A 39 2.92 3.36 -7.96
N ALA A 40 2.97 3.11 -6.65
CA ALA A 40 2.29 3.97 -5.67
C ALA A 40 2.85 5.39 -5.66
N LYS A 41 4.18 5.54 -5.59
CA LYS A 41 4.84 6.85 -5.58
C LYS A 41 4.52 7.66 -6.83
N ASP A 42 4.64 7.06 -8.01
CA ASP A 42 4.42 7.76 -9.28
C ASP A 42 2.96 8.19 -9.43
N CYS A 43 2.02 7.36 -8.98
CA CYS A 43 0.61 7.71 -8.91
C CYS A 43 0.35 8.91 -7.99
N LEU A 44 0.94 8.93 -6.79
CA LEU A 44 0.81 10.05 -5.85
C LEU A 44 1.36 11.36 -6.45
N LEU A 45 2.53 11.30 -7.10
CA LEU A 45 3.14 12.45 -7.77
C LEU A 45 2.25 12.97 -8.90
N ALA A 46 1.69 12.07 -9.73
CA ALA A 46 0.79 12.42 -10.83
C ALA A 46 -0.49 13.12 -10.34
N HIS A 47 -0.92 12.85 -9.10
CA HIS A 47 -2.08 13.49 -8.47
C HIS A 47 -1.75 14.71 -7.60
N GLY A 48 -0.51 15.21 -7.68
CA GLY A 48 -0.12 16.48 -7.07
C GLY A 48 0.42 16.39 -5.63
N VAL A 49 0.64 15.18 -5.09
CA VAL A 49 1.38 15.01 -3.83
C VAL A 49 2.84 15.39 -4.07
N LYS A 50 3.39 16.27 -3.24
CA LYS A 50 4.79 16.67 -3.39
C LYS A 50 5.74 15.52 -3.02
N LYS A 51 6.85 15.37 -3.73
CA LYS A 51 7.88 14.35 -3.44
C LYS A 51 8.34 14.40 -1.97
N SER A 52 8.50 15.59 -1.41
CA SER A 52 8.88 15.80 0.01
C SER A 52 7.83 15.30 1.00
N ASN A 53 6.59 15.09 0.55
CA ASN A 53 5.47 14.64 1.36
C ASN A 53 5.20 13.12 1.23
N ILE A 54 6.02 12.40 0.45
CA ILE A 54 5.96 10.94 0.33
C ILE A 54 7.10 10.35 1.15
N ILE A 55 6.74 9.70 2.26
CA ILE A 55 7.70 9.17 3.24
C ILE A 55 7.80 7.66 3.08
N LYS A 56 8.91 7.15 2.55
CA LYS A 56 9.20 5.71 2.51
C LYS A 56 9.76 5.25 3.85
N LYS A 57 9.24 4.14 4.39
CA LYS A 57 9.78 3.43 5.54
C LYS A 57 9.86 1.94 5.22
N MET A 58 10.94 1.30 5.61
CA MET A 58 11.12 -0.14 5.42
C MET A 58 10.83 -0.90 6.70
N VAL A 59 10.29 -2.09 6.57
CA VAL A 59 10.11 -3.09 7.63
C VAL A 59 10.59 -4.46 7.12
N PRO A 60 11.05 -5.37 8.00
CA PRO A 60 11.62 -6.64 7.56
C PRO A 60 10.67 -7.47 6.69
N GLY A 61 9.43 -7.64 7.13
CA GLY A 61 8.47 -8.50 6.43
C GLY A 61 7.06 -7.96 6.44
N THR A 62 6.17 -8.69 5.79
CA THR A 62 4.75 -8.32 5.70
C THR A 62 4.05 -8.31 7.07
N PHE A 63 4.47 -9.16 7.99
CA PHE A 63 3.93 -9.19 9.36
C PHE A 63 4.19 -7.86 10.10
N GLU A 64 5.37 -7.28 9.95
CA GLU A 64 5.78 -6.03 10.60
C GLU A 64 5.11 -4.78 10.00
N LEU A 65 4.44 -4.92 8.85
CA LEU A 65 3.67 -3.82 8.25
C LEU A 65 2.61 -3.24 9.21
N THR A 66 2.00 -4.08 10.04
CA THR A 66 1.01 -3.63 11.02
C THR A 66 1.58 -2.60 11.97
N LEU A 67 2.70 -2.92 12.62
CA LEU A 67 3.32 -2.02 13.59
C LEU A 67 3.97 -0.81 12.91
N GLY A 68 4.64 -1.01 11.79
CA GLY A 68 5.21 0.09 11.00
C GLY A 68 4.14 1.07 10.51
N SER A 69 2.99 0.56 10.09
CA SER A 69 1.85 1.40 9.69
C SER A 69 1.24 2.16 10.87
N LEU A 70 1.14 1.52 12.04
CA LEU A 70 0.66 2.18 13.26
C LEU A 70 1.56 3.36 13.64
N TRP A 71 2.88 3.14 13.71
CA TRP A 71 3.83 4.20 14.03
C TRP A 71 3.75 5.40 13.08
N MET A 72 3.47 5.13 11.79
CA MET A 72 3.33 6.22 10.83
C MET A 72 1.96 6.90 10.93
N ALA A 73 0.89 6.13 11.13
CA ALA A 73 -0.46 6.67 11.24
C ALA A 73 -0.67 7.51 12.52
N GLU A 74 0.04 7.20 13.60
CA GLU A 74 0.01 7.99 14.85
C GLU A 74 0.70 9.37 14.74
N LYS A 75 1.54 9.58 13.71
CA LYS A 75 2.15 10.90 13.48
C LYS A 75 1.09 11.91 13.05
N LYS A 76 1.09 13.08 13.70
CA LYS A 76 0.10 14.14 13.44
C LYS A 76 0.14 14.68 12.01
N ASP A 77 1.32 14.68 11.41
CA ASP A 77 1.58 15.23 10.08
C ASP A 77 1.44 14.21 8.94
N ILE A 78 1.06 12.97 9.22
CA ILE A 78 0.75 11.95 8.21
C ILE A 78 -0.77 11.86 8.05
N ASP A 79 -1.24 12.01 6.82
CA ASP A 79 -2.66 11.98 6.50
C ASP A 79 -3.16 10.57 6.17
N ALA A 80 -2.33 9.76 5.50
CA ALA A 80 -2.63 8.38 5.16
C ALA A 80 -1.37 7.51 5.12
N VAL A 81 -1.54 6.21 5.24
CA VAL A 81 -0.48 5.21 5.12
C VAL A 81 -0.83 4.21 4.02
N ILE A 82 0.16 3.79 3.25
CA ILE A 82 0.06 2.67 2.31
C ILE A 82 1.00 1.58 2.80
N ALA A 83 0.45 0.41 3.14
CA ALA A 83 1.23 -0.76 3.54
C ALA A 83 1.49 -1.64 2.31
N ILE A 84 2.75 -1.76 1.91
CA ILE A 84 3.17 -2.54 0.73
C ILE A 84 3.92 -3.78 1.17
N GLY A 85 3.45 -4.94 0.73
CA GLY A 85 4.07 -6.23 0.98
C GLY A 85 3.70 -7.25 -0.07
N CYS A 86 4.36 -8.40 0.00
CA CYS A 86 4.03 -9.56 -0.84
C CYS A 86 4.24 -10.85 -0.05
N VAL A 87 3.21 -11.67 0.03
CA VAL A 87 3.25 -13.00 0.62
C VAL A 87 3.01 -14.01 -0.50
N ILE A 88 4.00 -14.87 -0.73
CA ILE A 88 3.93 -15.97 -1.70
C ILE A 88 3.76 -17.26 -0.90
N GLN A 89 2.81 -18.09 -1.29
CA GLN A 89 2.55 -19.35 -0.62
C GLN A 89 3.76 -20.30 -0.73
N GLY A 90 4.19 -20.79 0.44
CA GLY A 90 5.18 -21.86 0.56
C GLY A 90 4.50 -23.19 0.93
N ASP A 91 5.32 -24.15 1.40
CA ASP A 91 4.88 -25.53 1.68
C ASP A 91 4.15 -25.68 3.03
N THR A 92 4.16 -24.64 3.85
CA THR A 92 3.61 -24.69 5.21
C THR A 92 2.42 -23.73 5.38
N PRO A 93 1.60 -23.89 6.44
CA PRO A 93 0.49 -22.97 6.74
C PRO A 93 0.92 -21.53 7.09
N HIS A 94 2.22 -21.24 7.12
CA HIS A 94 2.74 -19.91 7.46
C HIS A 94 2.11 -18.80 6.61
N PHE A 95 1.84 -19.06 5.33
CA PHE A 95 1.15 -18.14 4.43
C PHE A 95 -0.20 -17.67 5.01
N ASP A 96 -1.02 -18.59 5.49
CA ASP A 96 -2.35 -18.28 6.00
C ASP A 96 -2.28 -17.40 7.25
N TYR A 97 -1.35 -17.72 8.17
CA TYR A 97 -1.16 -16.93 9.39
C TYR A 97 -0.67 -15.51 9.09
N ILE A 98 0.29 -15.33 8.17
CA ILE A 98 0.78 -14.00 7.79
C ILE A 98 -0.33 -13.21 7.10
N CYS A 99 -1.05 -13.79 6.15
CA CYS A 99 -2.15 -13.12 5.45
C CYS A 99 -3.25 -12.67 6.41
N GLN A 100 -3.65 -13.53 7.35
CA GLN A 100 -4.63 -13.20 8.35
C GLN A 100 -4.14 -12.10 9.30
N ALA A 101 -2.95 -12.27 9.87
CA ALA A 101 -2.40 -11.32 10.84
C ALA A 101 -2.28 -9.91 10.26
N VAL A 102 -1.72 -9.77 9.04
CA VAL A 102 -1.56 -8.45 8.42
C VAL A 102 -2.90 -7.83 8.02
N SER A 103 -3.87 -8.63 7.56
CA SER A 103 -5.20 -8.14 7.20
C SER A 103 -5.94 -7.60 8.42
N TYR A 104 -5.95 -8.36 9.53
CA TYR A 104 -6.51 -7.91 10.80
C TYR A 104 -5.77 -6.71 11.35
N GLY A 105 -4.44 -6.77 11.35
CA GLY A 105 -3.60 -5.69 11.88
C GLY A 105 -3.82 -4.36 11.17
N VAL A 106 -3.83 -4.34 9.85
CA VAL A 106 -4.09 -3.12 9.06
C VAL A 106 -5.50 -2.59 9.31
N THR A 107 -6.50 -3.48 9.41
CA THR A 107 -7.88 -3.09 9.76
C THR A 107 -7.94 -2.42 11.13
N GLU A 108 -7.27 -3.01 12.13
CA GLU A 108 -7.23 -2.45 13.49
C GLU A 108 -6.56 -1.07 13.52
N VAL A 109 -5.46 -0.89 12.78
CA VAL A 109 -4.78 0.41 12.69
C VAL A 109 -5.71 1.48 12.09
N ASN A 110 -6.48 1.16 11.03
CA ASN A 110 -7.47 2.08 10.46
C ASN A 110 -8.50 2.54 11.51
N ILE A 111 -9.09 1.60 12.24
CA ILE A 111 -10.13 1.89 13.23
C ILE A 111 -9.55 2.69 14.40
N ARG A 112 -8.39 2.29 14.91
CA ARG A 112 -7.73 2.90 16.07
C ARG A 112 -7.28 4.33 15.78
N THR A 113 -6.67 4.56 14.62
CA THR A 113 -6.11 5.87 14.27
C THR A 113 -7.09 6.78 13.56
N LYS A 114 -8.18 6.24 13.04
CA LYS A 114 -9.17 6.95 12.20
C LYS A 114 -8.51 7.62 10.98
N LYS A 115 -7.43 7.03 10.48
CA LYS A 115 -6.73 7.46 9.27
C LYS A 115 -6.73 6.33 8.25
N PRO A 116 -6.77 6.64 6.94
CA PRO A 116 -6.65 5.62 5.92
C PRO A 116 -5.30 4.90 6.01
N VAL A 117 -5.34 3.61 6.24
CA VAL A 117 -4.19 2.70 6.12
C VAL A 117 -4.53 1.67 5.05
N VAL A 118 -3.97 1.85 3.87
CA VAL A 118 -4.36 1.07 2.68
C VAL A 118 -3.57 -0.22 2.61
N PHE A 119 -4.29 -1.31 2.41
CA PHE A 119 -3.74 -2.65 2.25
C PHE A 119 -3.21 -2.86 0.82
N GLY A 120 -1.94 -2.55 0.60
CA GLY A 120 -1.21 -2.76 -0.65
C GLY A 120 -0.39 -4.06 -0.64
N VAL A 121 -0.94 -5.11 -0.02
CA VAL A 121 -0.25 -6.40 0.14
C VAL A 121 -0.76 -7.40 -0.89
N LEU A 122 0.17 -7.99 -1.64
CA LEU A 122 -0.13 -9.12 -2.51
C LEU A 122 -0.09 -10.42 -1.71
N THR A 123 -1.13 -11.24 -1.87
CA THR A 123 -1.21 -12.59 -1.31
C THR A 123 -1.43 -13.54 -2.48
N VAL A 124 -0.40 -14.24 -2.89
CA VAL A 124 -0.38 -15.01 -4.13
C VAL A 124 0.17 -16.42 -3.93
N LEU A 125 -0.27 -17.33 -4.79
CA LEU A 125 0.18 -18.73 -4.75
C LEU A 125 1.54 -18.93 -5.44
N LYS A 126 1.89 -18.06 -6.39
CA LYS A 126 3.12 -18.15 -7.20
C LYS A 126 3.67 -16.75 -7.46
N GLU A 127 4.99 -16.65 -7.56
CA GLU A 127 5.70 -15.41 -7.86
C GLU A 127 5.22 -14.75 -9.16
N THR A 128 4.93 -15.53 -10.18
CA THR A 128 4.41 -15.03 -11.46
C THR A 128 3.12 -14.22 -11.31
N GLN A 129 2.25 -14.60 -10.37
CA GLN A 129 1.02 -13.87 -10.08
C GLN A 129 1.31 -12.51 -9.42
N ALA A 130 2.37 -12.41 -8.63
CA ALA A 130 2.81 -11.16 -8.02
C ALA A 130 3.40 -10.22 -9.08
N LEU A 131 4.29 -10.71 -9.94
CA LEU A 131 4.88 -9.93 -11.03
C LEU A 131 3.82 -9.38 -11.99
N GLU A 132 2.79 -10.16 -12.31
CA GLU A 132 1.65 -9.70 -13.13
C GLU A 132 0.88 -8.52 -12.53
N ARG A 133 0.95 -8.35 -11.20
CA ARG A 133 0.24 -7.33 -10.40
C ARG A 133 1.14 -6.21 -9.90
N ALA A 134 2.44 -6.32 -10.16
CA ALA A 134 3.44 -5.32 -9.80
C ALA A 134 3.95 -4.54 -11.04
N GLY A 135 3.07 -4.28 -12.01
CA GLY A 135 3.39 -3.60 -13.26
C GLY A 135 3.36 -4.49 -14.49
N GLY A 136 2.96 -5.78 -14.35
CA GLY A 136 2.76 -6.69 -15.46
C GLY A 136 1.36 -6.54 -16.10
N LYS A 137 0.88 -7.62 -16.72
CA LYS A 137 -0.37 -7.63 -17.51
C LYS A 137 -1.64 -7.25 -16.74
N LEU A 138 -1.61 -7.35 -15.41
CA LEU A 138 -2.74 -7.00 -14.53
C LEU A 138 -2.57 -5.62 -13.87
N GLY A 139 -1.65 -4.78 -14.37
CA GLY A 139 -1.38 -3.45 -13.86
C GLY A 139 -0.52 -3.46 -12.59
N ASN A 140 -0.55 -2.35 -11.85
CA ASN A 140 0.23 -2.18 -10.63
C ASN A 140 -0.67 -1.95 -9.42
N LYS A 141 -0.70 -2.89 -8.48
CA LYS A 141 -1.53 -2.80 -7.26
C LYS A 141 -1.05 -1.73 -6.28
N GLY A 142 0.20 -1.28 -6.39
CA GLY A 142 0.69 -0.11 -5.66
C GLY A 142 0.02 1.19 -6.15
N GLU A 143 -0.15 1.34 -7.47
CA GLU A 143 -0.92 2.45 -8.05
C GLU A 143 -2.37 2.44 -7.54
N GLU A 144 -3.03 1.29 -7.56
CA GLU A 144 -4.40 1.16 -7.04
C GLU A 144 -4.49 1.49 -5.55
N ALA A 145 -3.49 1.11 -4.76
CA ALA A 145 -3.41 1.46 -3.34
C ALA A 145 -3.25 2.97 -3.13
N ALA A 146 -2.46 3.65 -3.96
CA ALA A 146 -2.31 5.11 -3.93
C ALA A 146 -3.63 5.81 -4.27
N LEU A 147 -4.32 5.37 -5.32
CA LEU A 147 -5.64 5.89 -5.69
C LEU A 147 -6.66 5.70 -4.56
N THR A 148 -6.61 4.55 -3.88
CA THR A 148 -7.46 4.27 -2.72
C THR A 148 -7.18 5.24 -1.58
N ALA A 149 -5.91 5.48 -1.24
CA ALA A 149 -5.53 6.44 -0.20
C ALA A 149 -6.05 7.85 -0.52
N LEU A 150 -5.82 8.33 -1.75
CA LEU A 150 -6.29 9.64 -2.19
C LEU A 150 -7.82 9.76 -2.19
N SER A 151 -8.53 8.66 -2.52
CA SER A 151 -9.99 8.63 -2.51
C SER A 151 -10.54 8.70 -1.08
N MET A 152 -9.93 7.98 -0.14
CA MET A 152 -10.31 7.99 1.26
C MET A 152 -10.08 9.34 1.94
N LEU A 153 -9.07 10.09 1.52
CA LEU A 153 -8.80 11.44 2.02
C LEU A 153 -9.82 12.49 1.55
N LYS A 154 -10.74 12.12 0.66
CA LYS A 154 -11.84 12.98 0.20
C LYS A 154 -13.19 12.64 0.83
N PHE A 155 -13.21 11.58 1.63
CA PHE A 155 -14.42 11.16 2.33
C PHE A 155 -14.81 12.13 3.44
#